data_6bcd9bb57b946ba039d2442896eae3fd
#
_entry.id   6bcd9bb57b946ba039d2442896eae3fd
#
_cell.length_a   1.000
_cell.length_b   1.000
_cell.length_c   1.000
_cell.angle_alpha   90.00
_cell.angle_beta   90.00
_cell.angle_gamma   90.00
#
_symmetry.space_group_name_H-M   'P 1'
#
loop_
_entity.id
_entity.type
_entity.pdbx_description
1 polymer ?
#
loop_
_entity_poly.entity_id
_entity_poly.type
_entity_poly.pdbx_seq_one_letter_code
_entity_poly.pdbx_strand_id
1 'polypeptide(L)'
;MPQRQSEIVVLKPTNLFLSFLASQLPEANLPSLKLLHTDNTAYVIPKHDSDDGTLNEIEKHFSTMFRHEICRWLGRSAHNEIETSFLDFLCCFKFELHSHIILMEPSLKEGHQ
;
A
#
# COMPACT_ATOMS: atom_id res chain seq x y z
N MET A 1 -1.95 -24.51 -19.02
CA MET A 1 -2.21 -23.22 -18.65
C MET A 1 -1.27 -22.68 -17.67
N PRO A 2 -0.76 -21.59 -17.94
CA PRO A 2 0.21 -21.05 -17.05
C PRO A 2 -0.42 -20.67 -15.75
N GLN A 3 0.33 -20.81 -14.72
CA GLN A 3 -0.13 -20.42 -13.49
C GLN A 3 -0.10 -18.97 -13.37
N ARG A 4 -1.11 -18.42 -12.73
CA ARG A 4 -1.12 -17.04 -12.46
C ARG A 4 -0.09 -16.76 -11.42
N GLN A 5 0.72 -15.80 -11.64
CA GLN A 5 1.74 -15.42 -10.70
C GLN A 5 1.41 -14.11 -10.07
N SER A 6 1.87 -13.93 -8.85
CA SER A 6 1.62 -12.73 -8.08
C SER A 6 2.90 -12.03 -7.73
N GLU A 7 2.75 -10.77 -7.45
CA GLU A 7 3.87 -9.96 -6.99
C GLU A 7 3.37 -9.18 -5.79
N ILE A 8 4.24 -8.90 -4.86
CA ILE A 8 3.87 -8.13 -3.68
C ILE A 8 4.46 -6.74 -3.80
N VAL A 9 3.61 -5.75 -3.58
CA VAL A 9 4.02 -4.35 -3.54
C VAL A 9 3.91 -3.90 -2.10
N VAL A 10 5.03 -3.51 -1.51
CA VAL A 10 5.03 -2.97 -0.16
C VAL A 10 5.10 -1.46 -0.28
N LEU A 11 4.17 -0.76 0.33
CA LEU A 11 4.15 0.69 0.31
C LEU A 11 4.88 1.22 1.51
N LYS A 12 5.92 2.02 1.25
CA LYS A 12 6.71 2.61 2.32
C LYS A 12 6.47 4.11 2.36
N PRO A 13 5.80 4.59 3.41
CA PRO A 13 5.45 6.01 3.47
C PRO A 13 6.70 6.90 3.51
N THR A 14 6.57 8.06 2.91
CA THR A 14 7.65 9.04 2.91
C THR A 14 7.24 10.20 3.83
N ASN A 15 8.14 11.17 3.96
CA ASN A 15 7.82 12.37 4.73
C ASN A 15 6.65 13.12 4.11
N LEU A 16 6.45 12.98 2.81
CA LEU A 16 5.34 13.65 2.18
C LEU A 16 4.00 13.03 2.60
N PHE A 17 3.98 11.74 2.84
CA PHE A 17 2.77 11.13 3.35
C PHE A 17 2.51 11.63 4.78
N LEU A 18 3.55 11.78 5.59
CA LEU A 18 3.38 12.29 6.93
C LEU A 18 2.84 13.71 6.89
N SER A 19 3.35 14.55 5.97
CA SER A 19 2.83 15.90 5.82
C SER A 19 1.38 15.89 5.37
N PHE A 20 1.03 14.96 4.52
CA PHE A 20 -0.34 14.83 4.07
C PHE A 20 -1.24 14.48 5.25
N LEU A 21 -0.84 13.54 6.09
CA LEU A 21 -1.62 13.18 7.27
C LEU A 21 -1.76 14.38 8.20
N ALA A 22 -0.70 15.16 8.32
CA ALA A 22 -0.73 16.33 9.18
C ALA A 22 -1.75 17.33 8.71
N SER A 23 -1.92 17.45 7.41
CA SER A 23 -2.88 18.39 6.88
C SER A 23 -4.32 17.96 7.15
N GLN A 24 -4.53 16.69 7.45
CA GLN A 24 -5.86 16.17 7.69
C GLN A 24 -6.22 16.11 9.17
N LEU A 25 -5.22 16.21 10.03
CA LEU A 25 -5.44 16.15 11.47
C LEU A 25 -5.04 17.46 12.10
N PRO A 26 -5.99 18.24 12.56
CA PRO A 26 -5.65 19.52 13.17
C PRO A 26 -4.93 19.34 14.49
N GLU A 27 -5.16 18.24 15.16
CA GLU A 27 -4.55 18.02 16.43
C GLU A 27 -3.37 17.12 16.30
N ALA A 28 -2.50 17.15 17.22
CA ALA A 28 -1.29 16.43 17.08
C ALA A 28 -1.35 15.00 17.54
N ASN A 29 -2.07 14.20 16.88
CA ASN A 29 -2.03 12.77 17.13
C ASN A 29 -1.41 12.06 15.96
N LEU A 30 -0.44 12.71 15.34
CA LEU A 30 0.20 12.12 14.20
C LEU A 30 1.14 11.04 14.59
N PRO A 31 1.20 9.96 13.84
CA PRO A 31 2.25 8.98 14.05
C PRO A 31 3.59 9.58 13.66
N SER A 32 4.65 9.09 14.26
CA SER A 32 5.98 9.52 13.84
C SER A 32 6.32 8.78 12.56
N LEU A 33 7.28 9.29 11.81
CA LEU A 33 7.72 8.61 10.61
C LEU A 33 8.26 7.23 10.95
N LYS A 34 8.89 7.09 12.12
CA LYS A 34 9.38 5.80 12.54
C LYS A 34 8.22 4.83 12.69
N LEU A 35 7.12 5.27 13.28
CA LEU A 35 5.97 4.41 13.45
C LEU A 35 5.36 4.04 12.10
N LEU A 36 5.34 4.98 11.16
CA LEU A 36 4.82 4.67 9.84
C LEU A 36 5.63 3.58 9.16
N HIS A 37 6.90 3.46 9.52
CA HIS A 37 7.77 2.48 8.90
C HIS A 37 7.81 1.13 9.59
N THR A 38 7.10 0.96 10.71
CA THR A 38 7.22 -0.28 11.45
C THR A 38 6.37 -1.40 10.87
N ASP A 39 5.30 -1.07 10.21
CA ASP A 39 4.41 -2.13 9.74
C ASP A 39 3.76 -1.67 8.43
N ASN A 40 4.49 -1.84 7.36
CA ASN A 40 4.04 -1.38 6.05
C ASN A 40 3.05 -2.35 5.45
N THR A 41 2.16 -1.82 4.63
CA THR A 41 1.15 -2.65 3.98
C THR A 41 1.72 -3.31 2.74
N ALA A 42 1.41 -4.57 2.58
CA ALA A 42 1.81 -5.32 1.40
C ALA A 42 0.55 -5.67 0.61
N TYR A 43 0.57 -5.34 -0.66
CA TYR A 43 -0.55 -5.64 -1.55
C TYR A 43 -0.14 -6.68 -2.56
N VAL A 44 -1.01 -7.62 -2.82
CA VAL A 44 -0.73 -8.66 -3.80
C VAL A 44 -1.36 -8.26 -5.11
N ILE A 45 -0.56 -8.19 -6.15
CA ILE A 45 -1.06 -7.82 -7.46
C ILE A 45 -0.60 -8.87 -8.48
N PRO A 46 -1.22 -8.92 -9.64
CA PRO A 46 -0.75 -9.83 -10.68
C PRO A 46 0.65 -9.43 -11.14
N LYS A 47 1.49 -10.44 -11.36
CA LYS A 47 2.83 -10.17 -11.80
C LYS A 47 2.83 -9.87 -13.29
N HIS A 48 3.64 -8.89 -13.68
CA HIS A 48 3.79 -8.52 -15.08
C HIS A 48 5.22 -8.76 -15.52
N ASP A 49 5.41 -8.88 -16.82
CA ASP A 49 6.73 -9.16 -17.34
C ASP A 49 7.64 -7.95 -17.40
N SER A 50 7.08 -6.77 -17.31
CA SER A 50 7.88 -5.57 -17.41
C SER A 50 7.58 -4.63 -16.26
N ASP A 51 8.50 -3.70 -16.03
CA ASP A 51 8.28 -2.70 -15.00
C ASP A 51 7.13 -1.80 -15.36
N ASP A 52 6.95 -1.51 -16.65
CA ASP A 52 5.85 -0.69 -17.08
C ASP A 52 4.52 -1.37 -16.80
N GLY A 53 4.45 -2.67 -17.00
CA GLY A 53 3.24 -3.41 -16.71
C GLY A 53 2.91 -3.38 -15.24
N THR A 54 3.92 -3.54 -14.40
CA THR A 54 3.73 -3.49 -12.96
C THR A 54 3.27 -2.11 -12.52
N LEU A 55 3.87 -1.07 -13.08
CA LEU A 55 3.49 0.28 -12.72
C LEU A 55 2.06 0.58 -13.16
N ASN A 56 1.67 0.10 -14.33
CA ASN A 56 0.30 0.27 -14.78
C ASN A 56 -0.68 -0.44 -13.88
N GLU A 57 -0.29 -1.59 -13.36
CA GLU A 57 -1.14 -2.33 -12.44
C GLU A 57 -1.32 -1.55 -11.15
N ILE A 58 -0.24 -0.95 -10.66
CA ILE A 58 -0.31 -0.13 -9.46
C ILE A 58 -1.19 1.08 -9.70
N GLU A 59 -1.05 1.69 -10.88
CA GLU A 59 -1.86 2.86 -11.20
C GLU A 59 -3.35 2.51 -11.23
N LYS A 60 -3.64 1.32 -11.69
CA LYS A 60 -5.02 0.89 -11.74
C LYS A 60 -5.64 0.82 -10.34
N HIS A 61 -4.85 0.56 -9.33
CA HIS A 61 -5.35 0.35 -7.98
C HIS A 61 -4.92 1.41 -6.97
N PHE A 62 -4.20 2.43 -7.39
CA PHE A 62 -3.62 3.36 -6.44
C PHE A 62 -4.67 4.07 -5.59
N SER A 63 -5.80 4.35 -6.16
CA SER A 63 -6.84 5.05 -5.44
C SER A 63 -7.32 4.22 -4.25
N THR A 64 -7.52 2.94 -4.47
CA THR A 64 -7.92 2.03 -3.43
C THR A 64 -6.82 1.88 -2.38
N MET A 65 -5.58 1.75 -2.83
CA MET A 65 -4.44 1.63 -1.93
C MET A 65 -4.29 2.88 -1.07
N PHE A 66 -4.40 4.04 -1.69
CA PHE A 66 -4.22 5.30 -0.96
C PHE A 66 -5.31 5.46 0.09
N ARG A 67 -6.55 5.18 -0.29
CA ARG A 67 -7.65 5.26 0.63
C ARG A 67 -7.45 4.32 1.81
N HIS A 68 -6.98 3.13 1.54
CA HIS A 68 -6.73 2.15 2.57
C HIS A 68 -5.65 2.65 3.55
N GLU A 69 -4.58 3.25 3.01
CA GLU A 69 -3.53 3.77 3.86
C GLU A 69 -3.99 4.95 4.69
N ILE A 70 -4.79 5.82 4.11
CA ILE A 70 -5.33 6.94 4.84
C ILE A 70 -6.23 6.46 5.98
N CYS A 71 -7.10 5.53 5.69
CA CYS A 71 -8.00 5.01 6.71
C CYS A 71 -7.28 4.33 7.84
N ARG A 72 -6.17 3.70 7.53
CA ARG A 72 -5.40 3.02 8.53
C ARG A 72 -4.89 3.98 9.61
N TRP A 73 -4.54 5.19 9.22
CA TRP A 73 -3.97 6.16 10.16
C TRP A 73 -4.94 7.20 10.66
N LEU A 74 -5.95 7.55 9.87
CA LEU A 74 -6.90 8.58 10.23
C LEU A 74 -8.29 8.07 10.58
N GLY A 75 -8.54 6.82 10.34
CA GLY A 75 -9.85 6.28 10.58
C GLY A 75 -10.74 6.37 9.35
N ARG A 76 -11.88 5.68 9.42
CA ARG A 76 -12.71 5.55 8.28
C ARG A 76 -13.32 6.81 7.78
N SER A 77 -13.60 7.74 8.66
CA SER A 77 -14.33 8.92 8.23
C SER A 77 -13.54 9.84 7.36
N ALA A 78 -12.23 9.66 7.29
CA ALA A 78 -11.41 10.59 6.53
C ALA A 78 -11.37 10.33 5.05
N HIS A 79 -11.79 9.17 4.63
CA HIS A 79 -11.52 8.79 3.25
C HIS A 79 -12.41 9.41 2.20
N ASN A 80 -13.58 9.87 2.60
CA ASN A 80 -14.53 10.31 1.60
C ASN A 80 -14.20 11.55 0.84
N GLU A 81 -13.49 12.43 1.49
CA GLU A 81 -13.26 13.72 0.88
C GLU A 81 -11.92 13.89 0.25
N ILE A 82 -11.13 12.87 0.19
CA ILE A 82 -9.76 13.03 -0.25
C ILE A 82 -9.59 12.62 -1.69
N GLU A 83 -9.14 13.55 -2.49
CA GLU A 83 -8.85 13.30 -3.87
C GLU A 83 -7.38 13.45 -4.09
N THR A 84 -6.78 12.47 -4.68
CA THR A 84 -5.35 12.51 -4.94
C THR A 84 -5.09 12.00 -6.34
N SER A 85 -3.99 12.41 -6.90
CA SER A 85 -3.58 11.93 -8.21
C SER A 85 -2.58 10.81 -8.03
N PHE A 86 -2.32 10.10 -9.11
CA PHE A 86 -1.30 9.06 -9.09
C PHE A 86 0.06 9.67 -8.78
N LEU A 87 0.32 10.87 -9.25
CA LEU A 87 1.58 11.52 -8.96
C LEU A 87 1.73 11.78 -7.46
N ASP A 88 0.65 12.21 -6.81
CA ASP A 88 0.69 12.41 -5.37
C ASP A 88 0.97 11.10 -4.66
N PHE A 89 0.37 10.03 -5.14
CA PHE A 89 0.58 8.72 -4.55
C PHE A 89 2.05 8.32 -4.68
N LEU A 90 2.65 8.57 -5.84
CA LEU A 90 4.05 8.25 -6.06
C LEU A 90 4.98 9.07 -5.18
N CYS A 91 4.56 10.26 -4.79
CA CYS A 91 5.36 11.09 -3.89
C CYS A 91 5.22 10.65 -2.44
N CYS A 92 4.08 10.11 -2.10
CA CYS A 92 3.82 9.73 -0.72
C CYS A 92 4.38 8.37 -0.35
N PHE A 93 4.63 7.51 -1.33
CA PHE A 93 5.08 6.16 -1.04
C PHE A 93 6.20 5.72 -1.95
N LYS A 94 7.14 5.00 -1.36
CA LYS A 94 8.11 4.27 -2.15
C LYS A 94 7.61 2.85 -2.22
N PHE A 95 7.92 2.18 -3.32
CA PHE A 95 7.46 0.82 -3.52
C PHE A 95 8.60 -0.15 -3.36
N GLU A 96 8.31 -1.27 -2.73
CA GLU A 96 9.26 -2.36 -2.68
C GLU A 96 8.54 -3.54 -3.32
N LEU A 97 9.12 -4.13 -4.34
CA LEU A 97 8.47 -5.18 -5.09
C LEU A 97 9.12 -6.52 -4.81
N HIS A 98 8.30 -7.52 -4.58
CA HIS A 98 8.80 -8.86 -4.33
C HIS A 98 7.99 -9.85 -5.14
N SER A 99 8.68 -10.62 -5.99
CA SER A 99 8.00 -11.61 -6.79
C SER A 99 8.34 -13.04 -6.38
N HIS A 100 9.34 -13.20 -5.52
CA HIS A 100 9.71 -14.52 -5.06
C HIS A 100 9.03 -14.78 -3.73
N ILE A 101 7.87 -15.39 -3.79
CA ILE A 101 7.01 -15.54 -2.63
C ILE A 101 6.88 -17.01 -2.30
N ILE A 102 7.16 -17.38 -1.06
CA ILE A 102 7.08 -18.75 -0.65
C ILE A 102 6.18 -18.85 0.57
N LEU A 103 5.14 -19.64 0.47
CA LEU A 103 4.26 -19.88 1.59
C LEU A 103 4.86 -20.99 2.43
N MET A 104 5.21 -20.68 3.65
CA MET A 104 5.86 -21.63 4.52
C MET A 104 4.89 -22.43 5.38
N GLU A 105 3.67 -21.99 5.46
CA GLU A 105 2.69 -22.60 6.33
C GLU A 105 1.49 -23.07 5.60
N PRO A 106 1.58 -24.16 4.92
CA PRO A 106 0.40 -24.65 4.23
C PRO A 106 -0.73 -24.94 5.18
N SER A 107 -0.41 -25.22 6.42
CA SER A 107 -1.47 -25.50 7.35
C SER A 107 -2.35 -24.32 7.65
N LEU A 108 -1.89 -23.15 7.31
CA LEU A 108 -2.74 -22.00 7.47
C LEU A 108 -3.99 -22.12 6.66
N LYS A 109 -3.90 -22.82 5.54
CA LYS A 109 -5.03 -22.96 4.71
C LYS A 109 -5.97 -23.88 5.26
N GLU A 110 -5.55 -24.83 6.04
CA GLU A 110 -6.44 -25.75 6.52
C GLU A 110 -6.68 -25.52 7.90
N GLY A 111 -6.08 -24.54 8.43
CA GLY A 111 -6.24 -24.34 9.81
C GLY A 111 -7.60 -24.18 10.17
N HIS A 112 -8.38 -23.89 9.25
CA HIS A 112 -9.59 -23.74 9.56
C HIS A 112 -10.28 -24.93 9.31
N GLN A 113 -9.70 -25.83 8.95
CA GLN A 113 -10.41 -26.92 8.68
C GLN A 113 -10.60 -27.74 9.69
#